data_0e16bae5de1b1ac25aa308da4c143921
#
_entry.id   0e16bae5de1b1ac25aa308da4c143921
#
_cell.length_a   1.000
_cell.length_b   1.000
_cell.length_c   1.000
_cell.angle_alpha   90.00
_cell.angle_beta   90.00
_cell.angle_gamma   90.00
#
_symmetry.space_group_name_H-M   'P 1'
#
loop_
_entity.id
_entity.type
_entity.pdbx_description
1 polymer ?
#
loop_
_entity_poly.entity_id
_entity_poly.type
_entity_poly.pdbx_seq_one_letter_code
_entity_poly.pdbx_strand_id
1 'polypeptide(L)'
;YGTPIYTNITYPIRNNPPFIQGQRGYAVEKEPNAVGSYRREFALPADWKDKEVFIHFDGIYSAAYVWINGKKVGYSQGSSNDAEFRITPYVKAGNNTVAVEVYRWCDGSFLEDQDMFRLSGIHRDVYLVASPKVRLRDIHLTSQISDRLDKAELKVKTDVHNYGKKVQEATVRVSLLNTEGKPVSSFIIPTGKITGGQENVCEGTTTIRDPRLWSAETPSLYTVQLELLDAAGNVLEATSQQYGFRKIEIRNNKVYINNALILFKGANRHDIHPPVSYTHLTLPT
;
A
#
# COMPACT_ATOMS: atom_id res chain seq x y z
N TYR A 1 -20.75 -7.30 -11.86
CA TYR A 1 -19.97 -7.07 -13.06
C TYR A 1 -20.60 -5.99 -13.89
N GLY A 2 -20.00 -4.80 -13.95
CA GLY A 2 -20.44 -3.73 -14.81
C GLY A 2 -19.67 -3.72 -16.12
N THR A 3 -20.21 -3.12 -17.17
CA THR A 3 -19.47 -2.84 -18.40
C THR A 3 -18.52 -1.68 -18.13
N PRO A 4 -17.23 -1.75 -18.52
CA PRO A 4 -16.31 -0.63 -18.46
C PRO A 4 -16.88 0.57 -19.22
N ILE A 5 -16.76 1.76 -18.63
CA ILE A 5 -17.19 3.02 -19.26
C ILE A 5 -15.96 3.86 -19.46
N TYR A 6 -15.75 4.35 -20.68
CA TYR A 6 -14.72 5.34 -20.96
C TYR A 6 -15.33 6.73 -21.06
N THR A 7 -14.75 7.66 -20.33
CA THR A 7 -15.03 9.10 -20.48
C THR A 7 -13.73 9.87 -20.28
N ASN A 8 -13.53 10.96 -21.05
CA ASN A 8 -12.37 11.81 -20.81
C ASN A 8 -12.71 13.03 -19.94
N ILE A 9 -13.63 13.87 -20.36
CA ILE A 9 -14.01 15.10 -19.63
C ILE A 9 -15.47 15.11 -19.20
N THR A 10 -16.29 14.18 -19.69
CA THR A 10 -17.71 14.13 -19.36
C THR A 10 -17.98 13.08 -18.31
N TYR A 11 -18.61 13.46 -17.19
CA TYR A 11 -19.07 12.49 -16.22
C TYR A 11 -20.11 11.53 -16.80
N PRO A 12 -20.03 10.22 -16.50
CA PRO A 12 -21.07 9.27 -16.87
C PRO A 12 -22.34 9.40 -15.99
N ILE A 13 -22.28 10.24 -14.96
CA ILE A 13 -23.37 10.63 -14.06
C ILE A 13 -23.57 12.13 -14.15
N ARG A 14 -24.78 12.60 -13.80
CA ARG A 14 -25.07 14.03 -13.75
C ARG A 14 -24.22 14.70 -12.67
N ASN A 15 -23.62 15.82 -12.99
CA ASN A 15 -22.84 16.58 -12.02
C ASN A 15 -23.77 17.37 -11.08
N ASN A 16 -24.36 16.65 -10.14
CA ASN A 16 -25.25 17.19 -9.12
C ASN A 16 -25.00 16.53 -7.76
N PRO A 17 -23.79 16.68 -7.18
CA PRO A 17 -23.47 16.08 -5.91
C PRO A 17 -24.38 16.62 -4.79
N PRO A 18 -24.74 15.82 -3.77
CA PRO A 18 -24.31 14.44 -3.56
C PRO A 18 -25.17 13.39 -4.27
N PHE A 19 -26.07 13.79 -5.14
CA PHE A 19 -27.06 12.88 -5.73
C PHE A 19 -26.46 12.13 -6.93
N ILE A 20 -26.46 10.81 -6.87
CA ILE A 20 -26.04 9.95 -7.97
C ILE A 20 -27.22 9.77 -8.93
N GLN A 21 -27.15 10.36 -10.11
CA GLN A 21 -28.17 10.26 -11.16
C GLN A 21 -27.53 9.86 -12.48
N GLY A 22 -28.15 8.93 -13.20
CA GLY A 22 -27.70 8.52 -14.53
C GLY A 22 -27.73 9.66 -15.54
N GLN A 23 -26.78 9.66 -16.48
CA GLN A 23 -26.73 10.57 -17.60
C GLN A 23 -27.14 9.85 -18.87
N ARG A 24 -27.92 10.53 -19.73
CA ARG A 24 -28.38 9.97 -21.01
C ARG A 24 -27.20 9.55 -21.88
N GLY A 25 -27.32 8.40 -22.53
CA GLY A 25 -26.29 7.84 -23.39
C GLY A 25 -25.29 6.92 -22.73
N TYR A 26 -25.35 6.78 -21.38
CA TYR A 26 -24.53 5.82 -20.64
C TYR A 26 -25.38 4.67 -20.09
N ALA A 27 -24.76 3.52 -19.86
CA ALA A 27 -25.42 2.31 -19.37
C ALA A 27 -26.13 2.49 -18.01
N VAL A 28 -25.78 3.54 -17.28
CA VAL A 28 -26.31 3.89 -15.95
C VAL A 28 -27.61 4.69 -15.99
N GLU A 29 -28.15 5.01 -17.16
CA GLU A 29 -29.34 5.86 -17.27
C GLU A 29 -30.57 5.30 -16.54
N LYS A 30 -30.75 3.97 -16.58
CA LYS A 30 -31.87 3.28 -15.95
C LYS A 30 -31.58 2.82 -14.52
N GLU A 31 -30.33 2.55 -14.23
CA GLU A 31 -29.85 2.09 -12.94
C GLU A 31 -28.73 3.03 -12.46
N PRO A 32 -29.08 4.17 -11.87
CA PRO A 32 -28.11 5.22 -11.60
C PRO A 32 -26.98 4.77 -10.66
N ASN A 33 -27.21 3.79 -9.81
CA ASN A 33 -26.17 3.25 -8.93
C ASN A 33 -26.31 1.73 -8.78
N ALA A 34 -25.87 1.01 -9.80
CA ALA A 34 -25.87 -0.44 -9.78
C ALA A 34 -24.98 -0.99 -8.66
N VAL A 35 -25.42 -2.08 -8.04
CA VAL A 35 -24.74 -2.74 -6.93
C VAL A 35 -24.33 -4.15 -7.34
N GLY A 36 -23.03 -4.46 -7.20
CA GLY A 36 -22.49 -5.80 -7.38
C GLY A 36 -22.40 -6.54 -6.04
N SER A 37 -23.07 -7.69 -5.94
CA SER A 37 -23.01 -8.54 -4.74
C SER A 37 -22.09 -9.72 -4.99
N TYR A 38 -21.03 -9.83 -4.20
CA TYR A 38 -20.02 -10.88 -4.27
C TYR A 38 -20.11 -11.75 -3.02
N ARG A 39 -19.96 -13.06 -3.20
CA ARG A 39 -19.88 -14.02 -2.10
C ARG A 39 -18.91 -15.12 -2.43
N ARG A 40 -18.03 -15.44 -1.48
CA ARG A 40 -17.06 -16.53 -1.60
C ARG A 40 -16.82 -17.21 -0.26
N GLU A 41 -16.63 -18.53 -0.31
CA GLU A 41 -16.15 -19.30 0.83
C GLU A 41 -14.62 -19.41 0.80
N PHE A 42 -14.02 -19.43 1.98
CA PHE A 42 -12.59 -19.63 2.16
C PHE A 42 -12.29 -20.35 3.47
N ALA A 43 -11.20 -21.08 3.51
CA ALA A 43 -10.70 -21.74 4.72
C ALA A 43 -9.42 -21.06 5.21
N LEU A 44 -9.30 -20.93 6.53
CA LEU A 44 -8.04 -20.49 7.13
C LEU A 44 -7.11 -21.68 7.31
N PRO A 45 -5.80 -21.54 6.95
CA PRO A 45 -4.78 -22.51 7.28
C PRO A 45 -4.70 -22.74 8.79
N ALA A 46 -4.43 -23.99 9.22
CA ALA A 46 -4.41 -24.35 10.64
C ALA A 46 -3.31 -23.62 11.44
N ASP A 47 -2.20 -23.30 10.79
CA ASP A 47 -1.06 -22.55 11.35
C ASP A 47 -1.32 -21.05 11.52
N TRP A 48 -2.51 -20.56 11.13
CA TRP A 48 -2.92 -19.16 11.32
C TRP A 48 -3.72 -18.92 12.62
N LYS A 49 -3.96 -19.97 13.41
CA LYS A 49 -4.80 -19.93 14.61
C LYS A 49 -4.48 -18.79 15.59
N ASP A 50 -3.20 -18.47 15.78
CA ASP A 50 -2.75 -17.46 16.74
C ASP A 50 -2.28 -16.15 16.07
N LYS A 51 -2.51 -16.03 14.77
CA LYS A 51 -2.14 -14.86 13.98
C LYS A 51 -3.28 -13.86 13.87
N GLU A 52 -2.94 -12.63 13.56
CA GLU A 52 -3.88 -11.63 13.08
C GLU A 52 -4.12 -11.85 11.59
N VAL A 53 -5.37 -11.82 11.19
CA VAL A 53 -5.77 -12.06 9.80
C VAL A 53 -6.43 -10.82 9.24
N PHE A 54 -5.98 -10.45 8.05
CA PHE A 54 -6.50 -9.32 7.28
C PHE A 54 -6.99 -9.82 5.93
N ILE A 55 -8.04 -9.19 5.40
CA ILE A 55 -8.42 -9.31 4.00
C ILE A 55 -8.00 -8.04 3.28
N HIS A 56 -7.31 -8.20 2.17
CA HIS A 56 -6.76 -7.13 1.37
C HIS A 56 -7.38 -7.15 -0.03
N PHE A 57 -7.78 -5.97 -0.49
CA PHE A 57 -8.29 -5.72 -1.83
C PHE A 57 -7.36 -4.72 -2.51
N ASP A 58 -6.73 -5.08 -3.59
CA ASP A 58 -5.84 -4.18 -4.33
C ASP A 58 -6.59 -3.09 -5.10
N GLY A 59 -7.89 -3.25 -5.28
CA GLY A 59 -8.75 -2.22 -5.87
C GLY A 59 -10.20 -2.63 -6.00
N ILE A 60 -11.08 -1.75 -5.54
CA ILE A 60 -12.55 -1.87 -5.64
C ILE A 60 -13.11 -0.56 -6.20
N TYR A 61 -13.79 -0.63 -7.33
CA TYR A 61 -14.39 0.54 -7.96
C TYR A 61 -15.91 0.57 -7.74
N SER A 62 -16.50 1.58 -7.04
CA SER A 62 -15.91 2.77 -6.41
C SER A 62 -15.94 2.68 -4.87
N ALA A 63 -16.96 2.06 -4.29
CA ALA A 63 -17.14 1.91 -2.85
C ALA A 63 -17.68 0.52 -2.51
N ALA A 64 -17.33 0.02 -1.33
CA ALA A 64 -17.76 -1.30 -0.91
C ALA A 64 -17.97 -1.42 0.60
N TYR A 65 -18.98 -2.22 0.95
CA TYR A 65 -19.10 -2.80 2.29
C TYR A 65 -18.63 -4.25 2.29
N VAL A 66 -17.99 -4.65 3.39
CA VAL A 66 -17.41 -5.99 3.55
C VAL A 66 -18.02 -6.67 4.77
N TRP A 67 -18.41 -7.94 4.63
CA TRP A 67 -18.89 -8.81 5.71
C TRP A 67 -18.07 -10.10 5.76
N ILE A 68 -17.84 -10.58 6.96
CA ILE A 68 -17.30 -11.91 7.22
C ILE A 68 -18.28 -12.67 8.08
N ASN A 69 -18.68 -13.87 7.65
CA ASN A 69 -19.65 -14.73 8.36
C ASN A 69 -20.95 -13.98 8.74
N GLY A 70 -21.43 -13.10 7.86
CA GLY A 70 -22.64 -12.30 8.05
C GLY A 70 -22.48 -11.07 8.97
N LYS A 71 -21.30 -10.83 9.52
CA LYS A 71 -21.02 -9.64 10.34
C LYS A 71 -20.31 -8.58 9.51
N LYS A 72 -20.79 -7.34 9.57
CA LYS A 72 -20.19 -6.20 8.88
C LYS A 72 -18.81 -5.91 9.47
N VAL A 73 -17.81 -5.85 8.61
CA VAL A 73 -16.40 -5.59 8.95
C VAL A 73 -16.06 -4.12 8.74
N GLY A 74 -16.43 -3.57 7.59
CA GLY A 74 -16.07 -2.20 7.25
C GLY A 74 -16.63 -1.69 5.94
N TYR A 75 -16.19 -0.50 5.58
CA TYR A 75 -16.50 0.23 4.36
C TYR A 75 -15.20 0.83 3.79
N SER A 76 -15.09 0.86 2.48
CA SER A 76 -14.01 1.53 1.75
C SER A 76 -14.55 2.27 0.55
N GLN A 77 -13.91 3.40 0.22
CA GLN A 77 -14.05 4.10 -1.06
C GLN A 77 -12.68 4.61 -1.49
N GLY A 78 -12.52 4.93 -2.78
CA GLY A 78 -11.24 5.28 -3.37
C GLY A 78 -10.84 4.22 -4.39
N SER A 79 -11.28 4.39 -5.62
CA SER A 79 -11.38 3.36 -6.65
C SER A 79 -10.07 2.68 -7.03
N SER A 80 -8.95 3.36 -6.90
CA SER A 80 -7.63 2.85 -7.30
C SER A 80 -6.70 2.59 -6.12
N ASN A 81 -7.16 2.85 -4.91
CA ASN A 81 -6.42 2.57 -3.69
C ASN A 81 -6.76 1.15 -3.18
N ASP A 82 -5.82 0.57 -2.49
CA ASP A 82 -6.04 -0.66 -1.76
C ASP A 82 -6.90 -0.45 -0.51
N ALA A 83 -7.55 -1.53 -0.08
CA ALA A 83 -8.37 -1.55 1.13
C ALA A 83 -8.04 -2.79 1.96
N GLU A 84 -7.59 -2.59 3.19
CA GLU A 84 -7.29 -3.64 4.14
C GLU A 84 -8.25 -3.62 5.32
N PHE A 85 -8.77 -4.79 5.69
CA PHE A 85 -9.64 -4.96 6.84
C PHE A 85 -9.14 -6.07 7.76
N ARG A 86 -8.99 -5.76 9.06
CA ARG A 86 -8.73 -6.76 10.07
C ARG A 86 -9.96 -7.65 10.28
N ILE A 87 -9.84 -8.93 9.97
CA ILE A 87 -10.94 -9.89 10.05
C ILE A 87 -10.82 -10.89 11.20
N THR A 88 -9.75 -10.87 11.97
CA THR A 88 -9.52 -11.77 13.11
C THR A 88 -10.74 -11.94 14.03
N PRO A 89 -11.48 -10.86 14.42
CA PRO A 89 -12.63 -11.00 15.30
C PRO A 89 -13.85 -11.69 14.67
N TYR A 90 -13.85 -11.86 13.37
CA TYR A 90 -15.01 -12.31 12.59
C TYR A 90 -14.84 -13.71 12.01
N VAL A 91 -13.59 -14.20 11.92
CA VAL A 91 -13.27 -15.52 11.37
C VAL A 91 -13.31 -16.61 12.44
N LYS A 92 -13.51 -17.84 11.97
CA LYS A 92 -13.47 -19.06 12.77
C LYS A 92 -12.52 -20.08 12.13
N ALA A 93 -12.13 -21.09 12.87
CA ALA A 93 -11.37 -22.21 12.32
C ALA A 93 -12.18 -22.90 11.19
N GLY A 94 -11.50 -23.33 10.14
CA GLY A 94 -12.13 -23.96 8.96
C GLY A 94 -12.83 -22.93 8.04
N ASN A 95 -14.01 -23.30 7.55
CA ASN A 95 -14.70 -22.56 6.51
C ASN A 95 -15.32 -21.25 7.02
N ASN A 96 -15.09 -20.19 6.27
CA ASN A 96 -15.60 -18.85 6.45
C ASN A 96 -16.23 -18.37 5.15
N THR A 97 -17.10 -17.37 5.24
CA THR A 97 -17.71 -16.71 4.08
C THR A 97 -17.37 -15.23 4.11
N VAL A 98 -16.87 -14.72 2.99
CA VAL A 98 -16.80 -13.28 2.71
C VAL A 98 -17.94 -12.89 1.80
N ALA A 99 -18.59 -11.77 2.11
CA ALA A 99 -19.54 -11.11 1.22
C ALA A 99 -19.11 -9.65 1.05
N VAL A 100 -19.23 -9.15 -0.18
CA VAL A 100 -18.87 -7.77 -0.53
C VAL A 100 -20.00 -7.18 -1.36
N GLU A 101 -20.46 -6.01 -0.97
CA GLU A 101 -21.44 -5.22 -1.70
C GLU A 101 -20.73 -4.01 -2.28
N VAL A 102 -20.59 -3.96 -3.61
CA VAL A 102 -19.84 -2.95 -4.33
C VAL A 102 -20.78 -2.02 -5.05
N TYR A 103 -20.68 -0.74 -4.75
CA TYR A 103 -21.44 0.33 -5.39
C TYR A 103 -20.67 0.87 -6.60
N ARG A 104 -21.38 1.02 -7.73
CA ARG A 104 -20.78 1.54 -8.95
C ARG A 104 -20.27 2.97 -8.77
N TRP A 105 -21.02 3.79 -8.05
CA TRP A 105 -20.72 5.19 -7.79
C TRP A 105 -20.82 5.49 -6.30
N CYS A 106 -20.04 6.43 -5.85
CA CYS A 106 -20.12 7.05 -4.53
C CYS A 106 -19.87 8.58 -4.66
N ASP A 107 -19.90 9.30 -3.57
CA ASP A 107 -19.57 10.73 -3.56
C ASP A 107 -18.13 11.00 -4.05
N GLY A 108 -17.20 10.13 -3.73
CA GLY A 108 -15.82 10.16 -4.26
C GLY A 108 -15.76 10.13 -5.79
N SER A 109 -16.75 9.53 -6.46
CA SER A 109 -16.79 9.46 -7.93
C SER A 109 -16.84 10.84 -8.61
N PHE A 110 -17.29 11.88 -7.91
CA PHE A 110 -17.24 13.27 -8.40
C PHE A 110 -15.83 13.88 -8.36
N LEU A 111 -14.92 13.29 -7.58
CA LEU A 111 -13.54 13.74 -7.45
C LEU A 111 -12.57 12.89 -8.27
N GLU A 112 -13.01 11.70 -8.69
CA GLU A 112 -12.21 10.72 -9.43
C GLU A 112 -12.47 10.80 -10.94
N ASP A 113 -12.63 12.00 -11.48
CA ASP A 113 -12.85 12.19 -12.92
C ASP A 113 -11.53 12.37 -13.65
N GLN A 114 -11.04 11.28 -14.21
CA GLN A 114 -9.80 11.22 -14.97
C GLN A 114 -10.08 10.65 -16.36
N ASP A 115 -9.24 11.01 -17.31
CA ASP A 115 -9.28 10.46 -18.67
C ASP A 115 -8.86 8.99 -18.67
N MET A 116 -9.76 8.11 -18.29
CA MET A 116 -9.51 6.68 -18.15
C MET A 116 -10.80 5.84 -18.20
N PHE A 117 -10.63 4.53 -18.32
CA PHE A 117 -11.74 3.60 -18.16
C PHE A 117 -12.21 3.59 -16.70
N ARG A 118 -13.51 3.67 -16.50
CA ARG A 118 -14.15 3.43 -15.21
C ARG A 118 -14.55 1.97 -15.15
N LEU A 119 -13.84 1.23 -14.32
CA LEU A 119 -14.15 -0.16 -14.05
C LEU A 119 -15.16 -0.24 -12.90
N SER A 120 -16.03 -1.21 -12.93
CA SER A 120 -16.98 -1.43 -11.85
C SER A 120 -16.68 -2.75 -11.17
N GLY A 121 -16.75 -2.79 -9.85
CA GLY A 121 -16.56 -4.01 -9.10
C GLY A 121 -15.14 -4.19 -8.56
N ILE A 122 -14.83 -5.41 -8.17
CA ILE A 122 -13.50 -5.81 -7.70
C ILE A 122 -12.66 -6.10 -8.94
N HIS A 123 -11.75 -5.19 -9.29
CA HIS A 123 -11.01 -5.23 -10.54
C HIS A 123 -9.53 -5.66 -10.38
N ARG A 124 -9.09 -5.85 -9.14
CA ARG A 124 -7.76 -6.34 -8.79
C ARG A 124 -7.83 -7.50 -7.80
N ASP A 125 -6.69 -8.00 -7.39
CA ASP A 125 -6.59 -9.18 -6.53
C ASP A 125 -7.20 -8.96 -5.14
N VAL A 126 -7.70 -10.06 -4.58
CA VAL A 126 -8.18 -10.15 -3.20
C VAL A 126 -7.48 -11.33 -2.53
N TYR A 127 -6.83 -11.06 -1.42
CA TYR A 127 -6.07 -12.08 -0.69
C TYR A 127 -6.15 -11.90 0.82
N LEU A 128 -5.74 -12.93 1.54
CA LEU A 128 -5.63 -12.91 2.98
C LEU A 128 -4.17 -12.75 3.39
N VAL A 129 -3.94 -11.93 4.40
CA VAL A 129 -2.62 -11.76 5.02
C VAL A 129 -2.72 -12.19 6.47
N ALA A 130 -1.77 -13.04 6.91
CA ALA A 130 -1.62 -13.41 8.31
C ALA A 130 -0.33 -12.82 8.87
N SER A 131 -0.42 -12.15 10.00
CA SER A 131 0.73 -11.56 10.67
C SER A 131 0.79 -11.97 12.15
N PRO A 132 1.96 -11.84 12.81
CA PRO A 132 2.04 -11.97 14.25
C PRO A 132 1.19 -10.88 14.95
N LYS A 133 0.87 -11.10 16.24
CA LYS A 133 0.10 -10.11 17.02
C LYS A 133 0.84 -8.80 17.27
N VAL A 134 2.15 -8.87 17.33
CA VAL A 134 3.01 -7.68 17.29
C VAL A 134 3.65 -7.64 15.92
N ARG A 135 3.38 -6.62 15.12
CA ARG A 135 3.83 -6.53 13.73
C ARG A 135 4.34 -5.16 13.35
N LEU A 136 5.16 -5.14 12.32
CA LEU A 136 5.50 -3.92 11.60
C LEU A 136 4.27 -3.47 10.80
N ARG A 137 3.70 -2.31 11.18
CA ARG A 137 2.48 -1.78 10.52
C ARG A 137 2.82 -0.90 9.34
N ASP A 138 3.86 -0.07 9.49
CA ASP A 138 4.34 0.82 8.43
C ASP A 138 5.85 0.99 8.51
N ILE A 139 6.48 1.29 7.37
CA ILE A 139 7.91 1.51 7.23
C ILE A 139 8.12 2.71 6.31
N HIS A 140 8.77 3.73 6.84
CA HIS A 140 9.11 4.94 6.09
C HIS A 140 10.63 5.13 6.08
N LEU A 141 11.21 5.10 4.88
CA LEU A 141 12.64 5.27 4.64
C LEU A 141 12.91 6.65 4.05
N THR A 142 13.81 7.39 4.67
CA THR A 142 14.29 8.67 4.16
C THR A 142 15.80 8.75 4.25
N SER A 143 16.43 9.59 3.44
CA SER A 143 17.85 9.84 3.57
C SER A 143 18.21 11.31 3.38
N GLN A 144 19.27 11.72 4.07
CA GLN A 144 19.95 12.99 3.85
C GLN A 144 21.33 12.71 3.28
N ILE A 145 21.65 13.36 2.17
CA ILE A 145 22.92 13.18 1.48
C ILE A 145 23.71 14.48 1.57
N SER A 146 24.99 14.37 1.92
CA SER A 146 25.91 15.52 2.02
C SER A 146 26.04 16.25 0.67
N ASP A 147 26.40 17.52 0.71
CA ASP A 147 26.63 18.32 -0.51
C ASP A 147 27.78 17.77 -1.37
N ARG A 148 28.73 17.13 -0.74
CA ARG A 148 29.86 16.45 -1.43
C ARG A 148 29.50 15.08 -1.97
N LEU A 149 28.30 14.57 -1.65
CA LEU A 149 27.81 13.25 -2.03
C LEU A 149 28.62 12.08 -1.44
N ASP A 150 29.49 12.34 -0.46
CA ASP A 150 30.39 11.39 0.18
C ASP A 150 29.78 10.70 1.42
N LYS A 151 28.62 11.17 1.86
CA LYS A 151 27.90 10.61 3.03
C LYS A 151 26.40 10.62 2.78
N ALA A 152 25.74 9.56 3.23
CA ALA A 152 24.28 9.47 3.32
C ALA A 152 23.89 9.03 4.74
N GLU A 153 22.97 9.75 5.37
CA GLU A 153 22.31 9.32 6.57
C GLU A 153 20.97 8.70 6.19
N LEU A 154 20.80 7.41 6.43
CA LEU A 154 19.54 6.71 6.28
C LEU A 154 18.78 6.80 7.60
N LYS A 155 17.53 7.30 7.53
CA LYS A 155 16.57 7.28 8.62
C LYS A 155 15.50 6.25 8.31
N VAL A 156 15.30 5.34 9.26
CA VAL A 156 14.24 4.35 9.24
C VAL A 156 13.25 4.73 10.34
N LYS A 157 12.01 5.00 9.95
CA LYS A 157 10.87 5.18 10.85
C LYS A 157 9.92 4.01 10.63
N THR A 158 9.43 3.41 11.68
CA THR A 158 8.49 2.30 11.58
C THR A 158 7.44 2.37 12.68
N ASP A 159 6.23 1.95 12.32
CA ASP A 159 5.10 1.85 13.24
C ASP A 159 4.94 0.37 13.63
N VAL A 160 5.00 0.08 14.93
CA VAL A 160 4.85 -1.28 15.45
C VAL A 160 3.57 -1.36 16.25
N HIS A 161 2.64 -2.18 15.79
CA HIS A 161 1.32 -2.34 16.41
C HIS A 161 1.23 -3.65 17.22
N ASN A 162 0.65 -3.57 18.41
CA ASN A 162 0.35 -4.72 19.25
C ASN A 162 -1.17 -5.01 19.24
N TYR A 163 -1.59 -5.96 18.42
CA TYR A 163 -2.99 -6.42 18.35
C TYR A 163 -3.39 -7.32 19.53
N GLY A 164 -2.43 -7.70 20.37
CA GLY A 164 -2.68 -8.48 21.59
C GLY A 164 -3.33 -7.67 22.70
N LYS A 165 -3.59 -8.33 23.83
CA LYS A 165 -4.18 -7.67 25.02
C LYS A 165 -3.14 -7.27 26.07
N LYS A 166 -1.97 -7.93 26.07
CA LYS A 166 -0.90 -7.70 27.05
C LYS A 166 0.09 -6.68 26.49
N VAL A 167 0.73 -5.93 27.38
CA VAL A 167 1.89 -5.10 27.01
C VAL A 167 2.98 -6.00 26.44
N GLN A 168 3.59 -5.58 25.36
CA GLN A 168 4.71 -6.25 24.70
C GLN A 168 5.88 -5.29 24.54
N GLU A 169 7.08 -5.82 24.50
CA GLU A 169 8.29 -5.13 24.08
C GLU A 169 8.87 -5.88 22.91
N ALA A 170 9.34 -5.15 21.93
CA ALA A 170 9.98 -5.70 20.75
C ALA A 170 11.18 -4.84 20.35
N THR A 171 11.91 -5.31 19.39
CA THR A 171 13.07 -4.61 18.85
C THR A 171 13.08 -4.78 17.35
N VAL A 172 13.33 -3.71 16.61
CA VAL A 172 13.49 -3.78 15.15
C VAL A 172 14.99 -3.79 14.84
N ARG A 173 15.47 -4.88 14.30
CA ARG A 173 16.81 -4.97 13.71
C ARG A 173 16.74 -4.54 12.27
N VAL A 174 17.52 -3.52 11.91
CA VAL A 174 17.64 -3.03 10.55
C VAL A 174 18.99 -3.43 10.00
N SER A 175 19.01 -4.06 8.83
CA SER A 175 20.23 -4.41 8.09
C SER A 175 20.18 -3.78 6.70
N LEU A 176 21.21 -3.03 6.36
CA LEU A 176 21.39 -2.44 5.03
C LEU A 176 22.36 -3.30 4.23
N LEU A 177 21.90 -3.80 3.08
CA LEU A 177 22.72 -4.54 2.13
C LEU A 177 22.98 -3.68 0.91
N ASN A 178 24.18 -3.78 0.35
CA ASN A 178 24.52 -3.08 -0.89
C ASN A 178 23.91 -3.77 -2.12
N THR A 179 24.16 -3.22 -3.30
CA THR A 179 23.69 -3.72 -4.61
C THR A 179 24.13 -5.16 -4.91
N GLU A 180 25.13 -5.68 -4.19
CA GLU A 180 25.67 -7.04 -4.32
C GLU A 180 25.11 -7.98 -3.23
N GLY A 181 24.21 -7.49 -2.38
CA GLY A 181 23.63 -8.24 -1.26
C GLY A 181 24.57 -8.37 -0.04
N LYS A 182 25.68 -7.61 0.02
CA LYS A 182 26.61 -7.65 1.15
C LYS A 182 26.17 -6.65 2.23
N PRO A 183 26.27 -7.01 3.53
CA PRO A 183 25.94 -6.11 4.63
C PRO A 183 26.87 -4.87 4.62
N VAL A 184 26.26 -3.70 4.73
CA VAL A 184 26.96 -2.40 4.82
C VAL A 184 26.83 -1.81 6.22
N SER A 185 25.66 -1.96 6.83
CA SER A 185 25.35 -1.46 8.17
C SER A 185 24.27 -2.30 8.82
N SER A 186 24.28 -2.37 10.14
CA SER A 186 23.19 -2.93 10.92
C SER A 186 23.03 -2.14 12.22
N PHE A 187 21.77 -1.91 12.64
CA PHE A 187 21.46 -1.21 13.89
C PHE A 187 20.12 -1.67 14.45
N ILE A 188 19.86 -1.27 15.68
CA ILE A 188 18.71 -1.69 16.47
C ILE A 188 17.84 -0.46 16.80
N ILE A 189 16.53 -0.62 16.62
CA ILE A 189 15.53 0.37 17.03
C ILE A 189 14.66 -0.28 18.12
N PRO A 190 14.75 0.16 19.37
CA PRO A 190 13.87 -0.33 20.44
C PRO A 190 12.45 0.23 20.22
N THR A 191 11.44 -0.62 20.37
CA THR A 191 10.04 -0.17 20.23
C THR A 191 9.49 0.44 21.53
N GLY A 192 10.16 0.20 22.66
CA GLY A 192 9.60 0.46 23.97
C GLY A 192 8.43 -0.46 24.31
N LYS A 193 7.70 -0.13 25.37
CA LYS A 193 6.51 -0.88 25.80
C LYS A 193 5.31 -0.51 24.95
N ILE A 194 4.76 -1.51 24.24
CA ILE A 194 3.59 -1.33 23.39
C ILE A 194 2.38 -1.92 24.12
N THR A 195 1.47 -1.07 24.56
CA THR A 195 0.22 -1.48 25.22
C THR A 195 -0.65 -2.27 24.24
N GLY A 196 -1.43 -3.23 24.75
CA GLY A 196 -2.36 -4.01 23.91
C GLY A 196 -3.36 -3.12 23.20
N GLY A 197 -3.53 -3.33 21.90
CA GLY A 197 -4.37 -2.53 21.00
C GLY A 197 -3.77 -1.17 20.62
N GLN A 198 -2.51 -0.90 20.97
CA GLN A 198 -1.83 0.36 20.67
C GLN A 198 -0.66 0.16 19.71
N GLU A 199 -0.16 1.27 19.20
CA GLU A 199 0.94 1.38 18.27
C GLU A 199 1.99 2.32 18.80
N ASN A 200 3.26 1.97 18.57
CA ASN A 200 4.39 2.85 18.86
C ASN A 200 5.13 3.17 17.57
N VAL A 201 5.40 4.44 17.38
CA VAL A 201 6.28 4.94 16.32
C VAL A 201 7.70 4.95 16.85
N CYS A 202 8.61 4.29 16.17
CA CYS A 202 10.01 4.26 16.53
C CYS A 202 10.90 4.53 15.34
N GLU A 203 12.09 5.08 15.58
CA GLU A 203 13.01 5.49 14.53
C GLU A 203 14.46 5.28 14.92
N GLY A 204 15.29 5.11 13.89
CA GLY A 204 16.73 5.00 14.04
C GLY A 204 17.43 5.45 12.77
N THR A 205 18.70 5.76 12.90
CA THR A 205 19.51 6.27 11.79
C THR A 205 20.83 5.50 11.67
N THR A 206 21.38 5.49 10.47
CA THR A 206 22.75 5.02 10.21
C THR A 206 23.39 5.87 9.13
N THR A 207 24.72 6.05 9.21
CA THR A 207 25.48 6.80 8.22
C THR A 207 26.27 5.86 7.34
N ILE A 208 26.18 6.04 6.04
CA ILE A 208 26.94 5.33 5.01
C ILE A 208 27.95 6.30 4.40
N ARG A 209 29.18 5.87 4.29
CA ARG A 209 30.24 6.62 3.58
C ARG A 209 30.30 6.15 2.14
N ASP A 210 30.56 7.09 1.24
CA ASP A 210 30.71 6.86 -0.20
C ASP A 210 29.58 5.98 -0.78
N PRO A 211 28.27 6.36 -0.57
CA PRO A 211 27.16 5.55 -1.04
C PRO A 211 27.14 5.51 -2.57
N ARG A 212 26.82 4.35 -3.15
CA ARG A 212 26.44 4.27 -4.56
C ARG A 212 25.10 4.97 -4.73
N LEU A 213 25.11 6.14 -5.35
CA LEU A 213 23.91 6.94 -5.54
C LEU A 213 23.06 6.38 -6.68
N TRP A 214 21.76 6.53 -6.51
CA TRP A 214 20.78 6.19 -7.54
C TRP A 214 20.63 7.35 -8.53
N SER A 215 20.65 7.04 -9.81
CA SER A 215 20.16 7.91 -10.88
C SER A 215 19.35 7.09 -11.89
N ALA A 216 18.65 7.74 -12.81
CA ALA A 216 17.91 7.04 -13.85
C ALA A 216 18.83 6.23 -14.79
N GLU A 217 20.07 6.73 -15.01
CA GLU A 217 21.09 6.06 -15.83
C GLU A 217 21.82 4.95 -15.06
N THR A 218 21.87 5.06 -13.74
CA THR A 218 22.53 4.09 -12.86
C THR A 218 21.63 3.85 -11.64
N PRO A 219 20.60 3.00 -11.77
CA PRO A 219 19.59 2.79 -10.71
C PRO A 219 20.11 1.87 -9.60
N SER A 220 21.13 2.33 -8.87
CA SER A 220 21.73 1.58 -7.76
C SER A 220 20.76 1.49 -6.59
N LEU A 221 20.35 0.28 -6.23
CA LEU A 221 19.43 0.02 -5.12
C LEU A 221 20.11 -0.80 -4.04
N TYR A 222 19.91 -0.35 -2.80
CA TYR A 222 20.24 -1.08 -1.58
C TYR A 222 19.01 -1.84 -1.12
N THR A 223 19.23 -2.92 -0.36
CA THR A 223 18.15 -3.62 0.31
C THR A 223 18.14 -3.25 1.79
N VAL A 224 17.08 -2.67 2.28
CA VAL A 224 16.84 -2.43 3.70
C VAL A 224 15.99 -3.58 4.24
N GLN A 225 16.60 -4.43 5.06
CA GLN A 225 15.89 -5.53 5.75
C GLN A 225 15.51 -5.09 7.15
N LEU A 226 14.28 -5.40 7.56
CA LEU A 226 13.79 -5.16 8.91
C LEU A 226 13.32 -6.50 9.49
N GLU A 227 13.78 -6.80 10.69
CA GLU A 227 13.33 -7.95 11.47
C GLU A 227 12.78 -7.45 12.80
N LEU A 228 11.52 -7.75 13.06
CA LEU A 228 10.90 -7.51 14.35
C LEU A 228 11.23 -8.69 15.27
N LEU A 229 11.88 -8.41 16.39
CA LEU A 229 12.33 -9.40 17.35
C LEU A 229 11.51 -9.29 18.64
N ASP A 230 11.17 -10.42 19.25
CA ASP A 230 10.61 -10.45 20.60
C ASP A 230 11.69 -10.15 21.67
N ALA A 231 11.28 -10.09 22.93
CA ALA A 231 12.19 -9.85 24.06
C ALA A 231 13.26 -10.96 24.24
N ALA A 232 13.04 -12.15 23.69
CA ALA A 232 13.99 -13.26 23.71
C ALA A 232 14.94 -13.24 22.51
N GLY A 233 14.73 -12.33 21.54
CA GLY A 233 15.50 -12.21 20.32
C GLY A 233 15.01 -13.12 19.17
N ASN A 234 13.84 -13.75 19.29
CA ASN A 234 13.28 -14.54 18.20
C ASN A 234 12.63 -13.60 17.18
N VAL A 235 12.78 -13.94 15.89
CA VAL A 235 12.17 -13.20 14.79
C VAL A 235 10.68 -13.46 14.76
N LEU A 236 9.88 -12.40 14.96
CA LEU A 236 8.42 -12.43 14.83
C LEU A 236 7.99 -12.21 13.37
N GLU A 237 8.62 -11.24 12.72
CA GLU A 237 8.33 -10.83 11.35
C GLU A 237 9.59 -10.32 10.67
N ALA A 238 9.73 -10.55 9.38
CA ALA A 238 10.81 -10.01 8.57
C ALA A 238 10.26 -9.47 7.25
N THR A 239 10.81 -8.33 6.82
CA THR A 239 10.46 -7.71 5.55
C THR A 239 11.66 -6.99 4.96
N SER A 240 11.58 -6.61 3.69
CA SER A 240 12.63 -5.84 3.04
C SER A 240 12.07 -4.87 2.02
N GLN A 241 12.77 -3.76 1.84
CA GLN A 241 12.47 -2.74 0.82
C GLN A 241 13.73 -2.39 0.05
N GLN A 242 13.57 -2.11 -1.26
CA GLN A 242 14.63 -1.54 -2.07
C GLN A 242 14.70 -0.04 -1.83
N TYR A 243 15.91 0.50 -1.70
CA TYR A 243 16.12 1.92 -1.43
C TYR A 243 17.26 2.49 -2.24
N GLY A 244 17.00 3.57 -2.98
CA GLY A 244 17.99 4.30 -3.75
C GLY A 244 18.40 5.60 -3.06
N PHE A 245 19.67 5.74 -2.70
CA PHE A 245 20.21 6.98 -2.15
C PHE A 245 20.29 8.04 -3.24
N ARG A 246 19.53 9.12 -3.13
CA ARG A 246 19.55 10.23 -4.07
C ARG A 246 19.27 11.56 -3.38
N LYS A 247 19.93 12.60 -3.81
CA LYS A 247 19.70 13.98 -3.38
C LYS A 247 18.91 14.69 -4.46
N ILE A 248 17.69 15.14 -4.13
CA ILE A 248 16.85 15.92 -5.05
C ILE A 248 16.76 17.33 -4.53
N GLU A 249 17.05 18.31 -5.37
CA GLU A 249 17.01 19.72 -5.03
C GLU A 249 16.38 20.55 -6.15
N ILE A 250 15.67 21.61 -5.76
CA ILE A 250 15.24 22.66 -6.68
C ILE A 250 16.07 23.89 -6.38
N ARG A 251 16.92 24.28 -7.33
CA ARG A 251 17.78 25.46 -7.24
C ARG A 251 17.57 26.32 -8.49
N ASN A 252 17.34 27.63 -8.30
CA ASN A 252 17.14 28.58 -9.41
C ASN A 252 16.11 28.09 -10.44
N ASN A 253 14.97 27.60 -9.97
CA ASN A 253 13.87 27.06 -10.79
C ASN A 253 14.28 25.85 -11.67
N LYS A 254 15.31 25.11 -11.28
CA LYS A 254 15.81 23.92 -11.98
C LYS A 254 15.91 22.74 -11.02
N VAL A 255 15.64 21.54 -11.52
CA VAL A 255 15.72 20.31 -10.74
C VAL A 255 17.11 19.71 -10.88
N TYR A 256 17.69 19.31 -9.75
CA TYR A 256 18.99 18.64 -9.68
C TYR A 256 18.81 17.29 -8.98
N ILE A 257 19.44 16.26 -9.51
CA ILE A 257 19.61 14.96 -8.86
C ILE A 257 21.09 14.72 -8.69
N ASN A 258 21.53 14.47 -7.45
CA ASN A 258 22.96 14.27 -7.11
C ASN A 258 23.87 15.38 -7.69
N ASN A 259 23.45 16.64 -7.53
CA ASN A 259 24.10 17.85 -8.05
C ASN A 259 24.11 17.99 -9.59
N ALA A 260 23.63 17.01 -10.35
CA ALA A 260 23.50 17.10 -11.80
C ALA A 260 22.16 17.73 -12.20
N LEU A 261 22.18 18.67 -13.14
CA LEU A 261 20.97 19.27 -13.72
C LEU A 261 20.18 18.22 -14.50
N ILE A 262 18.89 18.11 -14.20
CA ILE A 262 18.01 17.16 -14.87
C ILE A 262 17.09 17.88 -15.87
N LEU A 263 16.99 17.33 -17.06
CA LEU A 263 16.02 17.69 -18.08
C LEU A 263 15.05 16.51 -18.24
N PHE A 264 13.79 16.76 -17.87
CA PHE A 264 12.74 15.76 -18.08
C PHE A 264 12.38 15.69 -19.57
N LYS A 265 12.60 14.51 -20.17
CA LYS A 265 12.14 14.20 -21.53
C LYS A 265 10.96 13.26 -21.38
N GLY A 266 9.78 13.74 -21.67
CA GLY A 266 8.54 12.97 -21.46
C GLY A 266 7.59 13.08 -22.62
N ALA A 267 6.66 12.15 -22.68
CA ALA A 267 5.51 12.16 -23.57
C ALA A 267 4.27 11.73 -22.78
N ASN A 268 3.12 12.25 -23.17
CA ASN A 268 1.85 11.80 -22.61
C ASN A 268 1.54 10.42 -23.21
N ARG A 269 1.28 9.45 -22.34
CA ARG A 269 0.92 8.09 -22.74
C ARG A 269 -0.16 7.55 -21.82
N HIS A 270 -1.16 6.89 -22.42
CA HIS A 270 -2.13 6.08 -21.71
C HIS A 270 -1.83 4.62 -22.00
N ASP A 271 -1.42 3.87 -20.98
CA ASP A 271 -1.28 2.43 -21.07
C ASP A 271 -2.60 1.78 -20.69
N ILE A 272 -3.28 1.19 -21.67
CA ILE A 272 -4.56 0.51 -21.48
C ILE A 272 -4.31 -0.99 -21.51
N HIS A 273 -4.52 -1.64 -20.39
CA HIS A 273 -4.57 -3.09 -20.30
C HIS A 273 -5.97 -3.49 -19.83
N PRO A 274 -6.83 -4.02 -20.70
CA PRO A 274 -8.25 -4.26 -20.38
C PRO A 274 -8.50 -5.08 -19.10
N PRO A 275 -7.70 -6.13 -18.77
CA PRO A 275 -7.88 -6.88 -17.53
C PRO A 275 -7.44 -6.16 -16.25
N VAL A 276 -6.50 -5.23 -16.31
CA VAL A 276 -5.88 -4.62 -15.11
C VAL A 276 -6.01 -3.11 -15.03
N SER A 277 -6.68 -2.47 -15.98
CA SER A 277 -6.94 -1.02 -15.96
C SER A 277 -5.75 -0.20 -15.48
N TYR A 278 -4.92 0.28 -16.37
CA TYR A 278 -3.99 1.38 -16.19
C TYR A 278 -2.62 1.14 -15.60
N THR A 279 -2.38 0.33 -14.60
CA THR A 279 -1.24 0.66 -13.75
C THR A 279 -0.24 -0.46 -13.48
N HIS A 280 -0.34 -1.59 -14.13
CA HIS A 280 0.59 -2.70 -13.86
C HIS A 280 1.36 -3.20 -15.07
N LEU A 281 1.61 -2.33 -16.03
CA LEU A 281 2.83 -2.48 -16.80
C LEU A 281 3.95 -1.83 -15.99
N THR A 282 4.51 -2.59 -15.06
CA THR A 282 5.85 -2.27 -14.61
C THR A 282 6.71 -2.24 -15.85
N LEU A 283 7.18 -1.07 -16.23
CA LEU A 283 8.26 -0.98 -17.19
C LEU A 283 9.36 -1.90 -16.65
N PRO A 284 9.89 -2.82 -17.47
CA PRO A 284 11.07 -3.54 -17.07
C PRO A 284 12.13 -2.52 -16.70
N THR A 285 12.49 -2.48 -15.40
CA THR A 285 13.59 -1.68 -14.87
C THR A 285 14.89 -2.26 -15.36
#